data_7ac57487ac1647b1a1cce23a29d0984b
#
_entry.id   7ac57487ac1647b1a1cce23a29d0984b
#
_cell.length_a   1.000
_cell.length_b   1.000
_cell.length_c   1.000
_cell.angle_alpha   90.00
_cell.angle_beta   90.00
_cell.angle_gamma   90.00
#
_symmetry.space_group_name_H-M   'P 1'
#
loop_
_entity.id
_entity.type
_entity.pdbx_description
1 polymer ?
#
loop_
_entity_poly.entity_id
_entity_poly.type
_entity_poly.pdbx_seq_one_letter_code
_entity_poly.pdbx_strand_id
1 'polypeptide(L)'
;IIMQPMTHFEDLRAFLCDNGYKITKESVVREGKRLYLALSAEYTEEEDDFGEWYFYVGNLIYSNNPDEIEFCNKIVSRLEKKYTALKNSGYDANKTGKILEEIKYEQAKRNL
;
A
#
# COMPACT_ATOMS: atom_id res chain seq x y z
N ILE A 1 8.97 15.76 -5.17
CA ILE A 1 8.86 15.60 -3.71
C ILE A 1 9.28 14.18 -3.33
N ILE A 2 10.17 14.09 -2.37
CA ILE A 2 10.64 12.81 -1.81
C ILE A 2 10.17 12.75 -0.36
N MET A 3 9.55 11.64 0.03
CA MET A 3 8.95 11.49 1.34
C MET A 3 9.31 10.15 1.96
N GLN A 4 9.42 10.11 3.30
CA GLN A 4 9.67 8.90 4.07
C GLN A 4 8.63 8.79 5.19
N PRO A 5 7.38 8.40 4.88
CA PRO A 5 6.35 8.27 5.91
C PRO A 5 6.67 7.12 6.85
N MET A 6 6.45 7.34 8.15
CA MET A 6 6.66 6.32 9.18
C MET A 6 5.41 5.46 9.41
N THR A 7 4.24 6.05 9.21
CA THR A 7 2.94 5.41 9.42
C THR A 7 1.93 6.00 8.43
N HIS A 8 0.77 5.35 8.31
CA HIS A 8 -0.34 5.85 7.49
C HIS A 8 0.03 6.10 6.03
N PHE A 9 0.74 5.13 5.43
CA PHE A 9 1.16 5.21 4.03
C PHE A 9 -0.02 5.37 3.08
N GLU A 10 -1.13 4.71 3.39
CA GLU A 10 -2.37 4.78 2.62
C GLU A 10 -2.94 6.19 2.59
N ASP A 11 -2.89 6.91 3.70
CA ASP A 11 -3.37 8.30 3.77
C ASP A 11 -2.50 9.22 2.92
N LEU A 12 -1.19 9.03 2.95
CA LEU A 12 -0.27 9.84 2.16
C LEU A 12 -0.46 9.58 0.67
N ARG A 13 -0.56 8.31 0.26
CA ARG A 13 -0.80 8.00 -1.15
C ARG A 13 -2.13 8.56 -1.65
N ALA A 14 -3.19 8.41 -0.84
CA ALA A 14 -4.49 8.97 -1.18
C ALA A 14 -4.44 10.48 -1.33
N PHE A 15 -3.79 11.17 -0.38
CA PHE A 15 -3.62 12.62 -0.44
C PHE A 15 -2.92 13.07 -1.73
N LEU A 16 -1.81 12.41 -2.07
CA LEU A 16 -1.04 12.76 -3.27
C LEU A 16 -1.87 12.56 -4.53
N CYS A 17 -2.54 11.41 -4.66
CA CYS A 17 -3.36 11.12 -5.83
C CYS A 17 -4.54 12.09 -5.97
N ASP A 18 -5.19 12.42 -4.84
CA ASP A 18 -6.34 13.33 -4.85
C ASP A 18 -5.98 14.79 -5.12
N ASN A 19 -4.70 15.16 -4.95
CA ASN A 19 -4.24 16.53 -5.11
C ASN A 19 -3.36 16.74 -6.35
N GLY A 20 -3.46 15.86 -7.32
CA GLY A 20 -2.79 16.02 -8.62
C GLY A 20 -1.33 15.62 -8.65
N TYR A 21 -0.86 14.87 -7.66
CA TYR A 21 0.49 14.32 -7.66
C TYR A 21 0.50 12.90 -8.19
N LYS A 22 1.47 12.61 -9.04
CA LYS A 22 1.73 11.26 -9.51
C LYS A 22 2.92 10.68 -8.76
N ILE A 23 2.75 9.50 -8.18
CA ILE A 23 3.86 8.80 -7.53
C ILE A 23 4.76 8.22 -8.62
N THR A 24 5.99 8.71 -8.70
CA THR A 24 6.92 8.36 -9.77
C THR A 24 7.87 7.24 -9.37
N LYS A 25 8.15 7.10 -8.08
CA LYS A 25 9.05 6.07 -7.58
C LYS A 25 8.69 5.70 -6.15
N GLU A 26 8.73 4.43 -5.86
CA GLU A 26 8.58 3.90 -4.51
C GLU A 26 9.69 2.89 -4.25
N SER A 27 10.25 2.92 -3.05
CA SER A 27 11.24 1.94 -2.63
C SER A 27 11.17 1.71 -1.13
N VAL A 28 11.74 0.60 -0.68
CA VAL A 28 11.82 0.27 0.74
C VAL A 28 13.29 0.22 1.13
N VAL A 29 13.62 0.90 2.22
CA VAL A 29 14.97 0.93 2.79
C VAL A 29 14.95 0.14 4.09
N ARG A 30 15.92 -0.77 4.24
CA ARG A 30 16.10 -1.54 5.47
C ARG A 30 17.16 -0.89 6.35
N GLU A 31 16.78 -0.63 7.61
CA GLU A 31 17.72 -0.23 8.66
C GLU A 31 17.56 -1.20 9.83
N GLY A 32 18.54 -2.08 10.00
CA GLY A 32 18.44 -3.14 11.00
C GLY A 32 17.24 -4.04 10.75
N LYS A 33 16.31 -4.09 11.69
CA LYS A 33 15.08 -4.89 11.57
C LYS A 33 13.90 -4.10 11.05
N ARG A 34 14.08 -2.81 10.77
CA ARG A 34 12.99 -1.93 10.33
C ARG A 34 13.01 -1.70 8.84
N LEU A 35 11.82 -1.62 8.26
CA LEU A 35 11.62 -1.29 6.85
C LEU A 35 10.95 0.08 6.76
N TYR A 36 11.49 0.94 5.92
CA TYR A 36 10.97 2.29 5.70
C TYR A 36 10.58 2.46 4.25
N LEU A 37 9.39 3.00 4.04
CA LEU A 37 8.94 3.37 2.70
C LEU A 37 9.54 4.73 2.32
N ALA A 38 10.11 4.80 1.12
CA ALA A 38 10.51 6.05 0.50
C ALA A 38 9.76 6.20 -0.81
N LEU A 39 9.16 7.35 -1.05
CA LEU A 39 8.46 7.60 -2.30
C LEU A 39 8.77 8.99 -2.85
N SER A 40 8.73 9.09 -4.17
CA SER A 40 8.85 10.36 -4.89
C SER A 40 7.55 10.62 -5.62
N ALA A 41 7.11 11.87 -5.62
CA ALA A 41 5.90 12.28 -6.31
C ALA A 41 6.15 13.54 -7.11
N GLU A 42 5.46 13.68 -8.23
CA GLU A 42 5.55 14.83 -9.12
C GLU A 42 4.16 15.41 -9.34
N TYR A 43 4.07 16.75 -9.30
CA TYR A 43 2.80 17.44 -9.52
C TYR A 43 2.51 17.49 -11.01
N THR A 44 1.43 16.82 -11.42
CA THR A 44 1.05 16.72 -12.83
C THR A 44 -0.33 17.31 -13.13
N GLU A 45 -1.06 17.75 -12.10
CA GLU A 45 -2.45 18.17 -12.17
C GLU A 45 -3.41 17.08 -12.64
N GLU A 46 -2.93 15.83 -12.83
CA GLU A 46 -3.75 14.70 -13.20
C GLU A 46 -4.27 13.99 -11.96
N GLU A 47 -5.54 13.62 -11.98
CA GLU A 47 -6.11 12.74 -10.95
C GLU A 47 -6.13 11.33 -11.49
N ASP A 48 -5.42 10.43 -10.80
CA ASP A 48 -5.43 9.01 -11.13
C ASP A 48 -6.52 8.31 -10.33
N ASP A 49 -7.30 7.47 -11.01
CA ASP A 49 -8.38 6.71 -10.39
C ASP A 49 -7.88 5.31 -10.04
N PHE A 50 -7.24 5.20 -8.87
CA PHE A 50 -6.78 3.91 -8.36
C PHE A 50 -7.79 3.34 -7.38
N GLY A 51 -7.88 2.01 -7.32
CA GLY A 51 -8.62 1.34 -6.27
C GLY A 51 -7.97 1.56 -4.90
N GLU A 52 -8.74 1.41 -3.83
CA GLU A 52 -8.23 1.65 -2.47
C GLU A 52 -7.03 0.75 -2.13
N TRP A 53 -6.94 -0.44 -2.71
CA TRP A 53 -5.82 -1.36 -2.50
C TRP A 53 -4.47 -0.70 -2.81
N TYR A 54 -4.44 0.17 -3.83
CA TYR A 54 -3.23 0.84 -4.27
C TYR A 54 -2.66 1.75 -3.18
N PHE A 55 -3.53 2.40 -2.40
CA PHE A 55 -3.06 3.29 -1.34
C PHE A 55 -2.31 2.54 -0.24
N TYR A 56 -2.57 1.25 -0.07
CA TYR A 56 -1.89 0.43 0.94
C TYR A 56 -0.53 -0.08 0.47
N VAL A 57 -0.44 -0.59 -0.74
CA VAL A 57 0.76 -1.27 -1.24
C VAL A 57 1.44 -0.58 -2.41
N GLY A 58 0.72 0.26 -3.15
CA GLY A 58 1.27 0.97 -4.29
C GLY A 58 1.88 0.06 -5.34
N ASN A 59 2.86 0.57 -6.06
CA ASN A 59 3.57 -0.20 -7.08
C ASN A 59 4.55 -1.22 -6.50
N LEU A 60 4.79 -1.21 -5.19
CA LEU A 60 5.64 -2.20 -4.52
C LEU A 60 5.12 -3.62 -4.70
N ILE A 61 3.81 -3.78 -4.92
CA ILE A 61 3.20 -5.09 -5.12
C ILE A 61 3.77 -5.83 -6.34
N TYR A 62 4.32 -5.10 -7.31
CA TYR A 62 4.91 -5.67 -8.52
C TYR A 62 6.42 -5.87 -8.41
N SER A 63 7.01 -5.54 -7.29
CA SER A 63 8.46 -5.59 -7.08
C SER A 63 8.97 -7.02 -6.89
N ASN A 64 10.20 -7.27 -7.35
CA ASN A 64 10.94 -8.51 -7.07
C ASN A 64 11.98 -8.32 -5.97
N ASN A 65 12.09 -7.12 -5.41
CA ASN A 65 13.04 -6.82 -4.34
C ASN A 65 12.57 -7.47 -3.03
N PRO A 66 13.41 -8.27 -2.34
CA PRO A 66 13.00 -8.98 -1.13
C PRO A 66 12.49 -8.06 -0.02
N ASP A 67 13.07 -6.88 0.16
CA ASP A 67 12.65 -5.95 1.20
C ASP A 67 11.27 -5.35 0.88
N GLU A 68 11.01 -5.08 -0.40
CA GLU A 68 9.72 -4.56 -0.84
C GLU A 68 8.62 -5.62 -0.74
N ILE A 69 8.96 -6.87 -1.05
CA ILE A 69 8.04 -8.00 -0.87
C ILE A 69 7.70 -8.18 0.61
N GLU A 70 8.71 -8.13 1.49
CA GLU A 70 8.49 -8.24 2.94
C GLU A 70 7.61 -7.10 3.45
N PHE A 71 7.83 -5.88 2.98
CA PHE A 71 7.03 -4.72 3.36
C PHE A 71 5.55 -4.91 2.99
N CYS A 72 5.27 -5.35 1.76
CA CYS A 72 3.91 -5.64 1.32
C CYS A 72 3.26 -6.75 2.14
N ASN A 73 4.01 -7.80 2.44
CA ASN A 73 3.49 -8.91 3.26
C ASN A 73 3.14 -8.47 4.68
N LYS A 74 3.89 -7.53 5.26
CA LYS A 74 3.58 -6.96 6.56
C LYS A 74 2.28 -6.16 6.52
N ILE A 75 2.06 -5.41 5.45
CA ILE A 75 0.81 -4.65 5.27
C ILE A 75 -0.37 -5.60 5.13
N VAL A 76 -0.26 -6.63 4.32
CA VAL A 76 -1.30 -7.64 4.16
C VAL A 76 -1.62 -8.32 5.49
N SER A 77 -0.60 -8.71 6.25
CA SER A 77 -0.78 -9.32 7.57
C SER A 77 -1.53 -8.39 8.53
N ARG A 78 -1.22 -7.11 8.50
CA ARG A 78 -1.89 -6.08 9.31
C ARG A 78 -3.37 -5.96 8.95
N LEU A 79 -3.67 -5.95 7.65
CA LEU A 79 -5.05 -5.90 7.15
C LEU A 79 -5.83 -7.16 7.50
N GLU A 80 -5.19 -8.33 7.46
CA GLU A 80 -5.82 -9.60 7.84
C GLU A 80 -6.18 -9.61 9.33
N LYS A 81 -5.30 -9.10 10.18
CA LYS A 81 -5.58 -8.97 11.62
C LYS A 81 -6.73 -8.01 11.88
N LYS A 82 -6.75 -6.88 11.17
CA LYS A 82 -7.85 -5.92 11.26
C LYS A 82 -9.17 -6.54 10.82
N TYR A 83 -9.17 -7.27 9.72
CA TYR A 83 -10.35 -7.96 9.20
C TYR A 83 -10.90 -8.95 10.23
N THR A 84 -10.05 -9.79 10.78
CA THR A 84 -10.43 -10.78 11.80
C THR A 84 -10.98 -10.09 13.06
N ALA A 85 -10.33 -9.04 13.52
CA ALA A 85 -10.77 -8.30 14.71
C ALA A 85 -12.15 -7.67 14.49
N LEU A 86 -12.38 -7.07 13.32
CA LEU A 86 -13.68 -6.48 13.00
C LEU A 86 -14.79 -7.53 12.97
N LYS A 87 -14.54 -8.67 12.34
CA LYS A 87 -15.52 -9.77 12.29
C LYS A 87 -15.85 -10.31 13.68
N ASN A 88 -14.83 -10.53 14.49
CA ASN A 88 -15.02 -11.10 15.84
C ASN A 88 -15.73 -10.14 16.78
N SER A 89 -15.63 -8.85 16.53
CA SER A 89 -16.29 -7.80 17.34
C SER A 89 -17.67 -7.42 16.83
N GLY A 90 -18.13 -8.04 15.73
CA GLY A 90 -19.44 -7.75 15.15
C GLY A 90 -19.50 -6.47 14.33
N TYR A 91 -18.35 -5.85 14.01
CA TYR A 91 -18.29 -4.69 13.14
C TYR A 91 -18.25 -5.10 11.66
N ASP A 92 -18.61 -4.16 10.79
CA ASP A 92 -18.56 -4.38 9.34
C ASP A 92 -17.12 -4.49 8.85
N ALA A 93 -16.77 -5.66 8.33
CA ALA A 93 -15.45 -5.95 7.78
C ALA A 93 -15.43 -5.98 6.24
N ASN A 94 -16.52 -5.64 5.58
CA ASN A 94 -16.66 -5.77 4.13
C ASN A 94 -15.63 -4.94 3.35
N LYS A 95 -15.40 -3.72 3.76
CA LYS A 95 -14.43 -2.83 3.10
C LYS A 95 -13.00 -3.39 3.20
N THR A 96 -12.59 -3.80 4.38
CA THR A 96 -11.26 -4.38 4.62
C THR A 96 -11.09 -5.68 3.85
N GLY A 97 -12.12 -6.53 3.84
CA GLY A 97 -12.12 -7.79 3.09
C GLY A 97 -11.97 -7.57 1.59
N LYS A 98 -12.65 -6.56 1.05
CA LYS A 98 -12.55 -6.22 -0.37
C LYS A 98 -11.15 -5.74 -0.74
N ILE A 99 -10.55 -4.89 0.09
CA ILE A 99 -9.18 -4.42 -0.12
C ILE A 99 -8.20 -5.60 -0.14
N LEU A 100 -8.33 -6.53 0.81
CA LEU A 100 -7.51 -7.73 0.86
C LEU A 100 -7.65 -8.60 -0.39
N GLU A 101 -8.88 -8.80 -0.87
CA GLU A 101 -9.12 -9.58 -2.09
C GLU A 101 -8.45 -8.93 -3.30
N GLU A 102 -8.56 -7.62 -3.42
CA GLU A 102 -7.95 -6.87 -4.52
C GLU A 102 -6.43 -6.95 -4.48
N ILE A 103 -5.82 -6.84 -3.30
CA ILE A 103 -4.36 -6.98 -3.13
C ILE A 103 -3.92 -8.38 -3.53
N LYS A 104 -4.60 -9.41 -3.08
CA LYS A 104 -4.29 -10.81 -3.41
C LYS A 104 -4.42 -11.08 -4.90
N TYR A 105 -5.42 -10.49 -5.53
CA TYR A 105 -5.62 -10.59 -6.98
C TYR A 105 -4.43 -9.98 -7.74
N GLU A 106 -3.98 -8.80 -7.34
CA GLU A 106 -2.83 -8.15 -7.97
C GLU A 106 -1.53 -8.92 -7.72
N GLN A 107 -1.36 -9.49 -6.52
CA GLN A 107 -0.20 -10.34 -6.23
C GLN A 107 -0.17 -11.59 -7.10
N ALA A 108 -1.32 -12.18 -7.36
CA ALA A 108 -1.42 -13.36 -8.22
C ALA A 108 -1.03 -13.04 -9.67
N LYS A 109 -1.36 -11.85 -10.18
CA LYS A 109 -0.97 -11.40 -11.51
C LYS A 109 0.55 -11.34 -11.67
N ARG A 110 1.27 -10.98 -10.61
CA ARG A 110 2.73 -10.89 -10.65
C ARG A 110 3.39 -12.23 -10.95
N ASN A 111 2.75 -13.33 -10.57
CA ASN A 111 3.28 -14.68 -10.71
C ASN A 111 2.93 -15.36 -12.04
N LEU A 112 2.28 -14.64 -12.95
CA LEU A 112 1.89 -15.17 -14.25
C LEU A 112 2.96 -14.96 -15.33
#